data_d5fcab5ee37170d4ecc9b48a98c674b5
#
_entry.id   d5fcab5ee37170d4ecc9b48a98c674b5
#
_cell.length_a   1.000
_cell.length_b   1.000
_cell.length_c   1.000
_cell.angle_alpha   90.00
_cell.angle_beta   90.00
_cell.angle_gamma   90.00
#
_symmetry.space_group_name_H-M   'P 1'
#
loop_
_entity.id
_entity.type
_entity.pdbx_description
1 polymer ?
#
loop_
_entity_poly.entity_id
_entity_poly.type
_entity_poly.pdbx_seq_one_letter_code
_entity_poly.pdbx_strand_id
1 'polypeptide(L)'
;FFEANIELADPIPQFNLFDKNQVVYTRPRLLPPAKIFGTWLNHSVLAEGSIIHAKKIERSIVGIRSRIGENTEIAKTIVMGNDFFETIEEMMAADVPLGIGRECYIENAIIDKNARIGKNVYIRGSITLPDSETDTHCIRDGIVVVKKNAVIADGTRIGLGA
;
A
#
# COMPACT_ATOMS: atom_id res chain seq x y z
N PHE A 1 -1.11 3.30 15.55
CA PHE A 1 -0.33 3.50 14.31
C PHE A 1 -1.25 3.66 13.09
N PHE A 2 -2.13 2.70 12.83
CA PHE A 2 -2.96 2.70 11.62
C PHE A 2 -3.83 3.94 11.47
N GLU A 3 -4.69 4.24 12.43
CA GLU A 3 -5.61 5.40 12.36
C GLU A 3 -4.84 6.72 12.27
N ALA A 4 -3.78 6.91 13.07
CA ALA A 4 -2.98 8.13 13.03
C ALA A 4 -2.30 8.39 11.66
N ASN A 5 -1.96 7.33 10.93
CA ASN A 5 -1.44 7.48 9.56
C ASN A 5 -2.57 7.73 8.55
N ILE A 6 -3.70 7.05 8.66
CA ILE A 6 -4.85 7.29 7.76
C ILE A 6 -5.38 8.72 7.90
N GLU A 7 -5.38 9.29 9.11
CA GLU A 7 -5.76 10.69 9.36
C GLU A 7 -4.89 11.71 8.59
N LEU A 8 -3.66 11.37 8.22
CA LEU A 8 -2.81 12.26 7.39
C LEU A 8 -3.43 12.57 6.02
N ALA A 9 -4.34 11.72 5.56
CA ALA A 9 -5.07 11.91 4.31
C ALA A 9 -6.34 12.79 4.47
N ASP A 10 -6.72 13.15 5.67
CA ASP A 10 -7.87 14.00 5.93
C ASP A 10 -7.53 15.48 5.67
N PRO A 11 -8.51 16.32 5.29
CA PRO A 11 -8.28 17.74 5.00
C PRO A 11 -7.72 18.53 6.18
N ILE A 12 -8.07 18.14 7.41
CA ILE A 12 -7.59 18.75 8.65
C ILE A 12 -7.12 17.65 9.60
N PRO A 13 -5.91 17.10 9.40
CA PRO A 13 -5.38 16.06 10.27
C PRO A 13 -4.91 16.65 11.60
N GLN A 14 -4.87 15.86 12.66
CA GLN A 14 -4.31 16.28 13.96
C GLN A 14 -2.82 16.64 13.83
N PHE A 15 -2.08 15.93 12.99
CA PHE A 15 -0.69 16.22 12.64
C PHE A 15 -0.60 16.65 11.18
N ASN A 16 -0.21 17.91 10.95
CA ASN A 16 -0.11 18.47 9.61
C ASN A 16 1.32 18.36 9.06
N LEU A 17 1.51 17.51 8.04
CA LEU A 17 2.80 17.36 7.35
C LEU A 17 3.28 18.65 6.64
N PHE A 18 2.37 19.57 6.35
CA PHE A 18 2.63 20.81 5.61
C PHE A 18 2.82 22.03 6.51
N ASP A 19 2.92 21.84 7.84
CA ASP A 19 3.17 22.93 8.78
C ASP A 19 4.65 23.35 8.74
N LYS A 20 4.88 24.56 8.25
CA LYS A 20 6.24 25.13 8.17
C LYS A 20 6.91 25.36 9.54
N ASN A 21 6.14 25.41 10.62
CA ASN A 21 6.65 25.63 11.98
C ASN A 21 6.96 24.29 12.69
N GLN A 22 6.50 23.17 12.16
CA GLN A 22 6.70 21.82 12.69
C GLN A 22 7.32 20.90 11.65
N VAL A 23 8.49 21.28 11.16
CA VAL A 23 9.18 20.53 10.08
C VAL A 23 9.59 19.15 10.56
N VAL A 24 9.17 18.13 9.82
CA VAL A 24 9.61 16.76 10.06
C VAL A 24 10.95 16.53 9.35
N TYR A 25 12.02 16.41 10.14
CA TYR A 25 13.34 16.14 9.61
C TYR A 25 13.51 14.66 9.31
N THR A 26 13.54 14.32 8.05
CA THR A 26 13.80 12.95 7.57
C THR A 26 15.02 12.94 6.66
N ARG A 27 15.59 11.75 6.43
CA ARG A 27 16.66 11.60 5.45
C ARG A 27 16.14 11.94 4.05
N PRO A 28 16.66 12.98 3.38
CA PRO A 28 16.23 13.31 2.03
C PRO A 28 16.57 12.18 1.07
N ARG A 29 15.63 11.89 0.17
CA ARG A 29 15.81 10.93 -0.92
C ARG A 29 15.56 11.66 -2.23
N LEU A 30 16.49 11.56 -3.16
CA LEU A 30 16.30 12.08 -4.50
C LEU A 30 15.54 11.04 -5.33
N LEU A 31 14.23 11.18 -5.40
CA LEU A 31 13.33 10.31 -6.14
C LEU A 31 12.64 11.08 -7.26
N PRO A 32 12.30 10.42 -8.38
CA PRO A 32 11.49 11.05 -9.41
C PRO A 32 10.07 11.30 -8.88
N PRO A 33 9.32 12.24 -9.48
CA PRO A 33 7.90 12.42 -9.17
C PRO A 33 7.11 11.12 -9.35
N ALA A 34 5.97 11.01 -8.63
CA ALA A 34 5.04 9.91 -8.85
C ALA A 34 4.40 10.01 -10.24
N LYS A 35 4.24 8.86 -10.92
CA LYS A 35 3.49 8.71 -12.18
C LYS A 35 2.14 8.09 -11.91
N ILE A 36 1.07 8.72 -12.37
CA ILE A 36 -0.31 8.27 -12.14
C ILE A 36 -1.03 8.16 -13.48
N PHE A 37 -1.68 7.03 -13.73
CA PHE A 37 -2.37 6.72 -14.98
C PHE A 37 -3.85 6.41 -14.72
N GLY A 38 -4.75 7.36 -15.03
CA GLY A 38 -6.19 7.14 -15.01
C GLY A 38 -6.79 6.75 -13.65
N THR A 39 -6.09 7.01 -12.56
CA THR A 39 -6.51 6.62 -11.21
C THR A 39 -7.45 7.65 -10.60
N TRP A 40 -8.58 7.21 -10.06
CA TRP A 40 -9.40 8.04 -9.20
C TRP A 40 -8.81 8.12 -7.78
N LEU A 41 -8.53 9.33 -7.33
CA LEU A 41 -7.89 9.60 -6.04
C LEU A 41 -8.82 10.41 -5.15
N ASN A 42 -8.99 9.98 -3.90
CA ASN A 42 -9.74 10.72 -2.90
C ASN A 42 -9.11 10.55 -1.51
N HIS A 43 -8.89 11.65 -0.77
CA HIS A 43 -8.31 11.61 0.57
C HIS A 43 -7.07 10.70 0.64
N SER A 44 -6.07 10.94 -0.20
CA SER A 44 -4.91 10.05 -0.29
C SER A 44 -3.60 10.83 -0.33
N VAL A 45 -2.57 10.27 0.30
CA VAL A 45 -1.21 10.80 0.27
C VAL A 45 -0.34 9.86 -0.56
N LEU A 46 0.33 10.41 -1.58
CA LEU A 46 1.16 9.64 -2.50
C LEU A 46 2.59 10.14 -2.45
N ALA A 47 3.52 9.24 -2.19
CA ALA A 47 4.93 9.57 -2.11
C ALA A 47 5.65 9.44 -3.46
N GLU A 48 6.80 10.08 -3.56
CA GLU A 48 7.68 10.14 -4.72
C GLU A 48 8.16 8.75 -5.19
N GLY A 49 8.54 8.66 -6.45
CA GLY A 49 9.05 7.44 -7.08
C GLY A 49 7.99 6.38 -7.35
N SER A 50 6.72 6.67 -7.10
CA SER A 50 5.63 5.70 -7.28
C SER A 50 5.12 5.65 -8.72
N ILE A 51 4.70 4.48 -9.20
CA ILE A 51 4.07 4.24 -10.49
C ILE A 51 2.71 3.58 -10.25
N ILE A 52 1.65 4.32 -10.54
CA ILE A 52 0.29 3.94 -10.13
C ILE A 52 -0.61 3.85 -11.36
N HIS A 53 -1.13 2.64 -11.62
CA HIS A 53 -2.13 2.32 -12.62
C HIS A 53 -3.46 1.90 -11.98
N ALA A 54 -3.62 2.06 -10.67
CA ALA A 54 -4.80 1.68 -9.94
C ALA A 54 -6.07 2.30 -10.54
N LYS A 55 -7.19 1.59 -10.44
CA LYS A 55 -8.51 2.15 -10.76
C LYS A 55 -8.93 3.19 -9.73
N LYS A 56 -8.72 2.89 -8.43
CA LYS A 56 -9.17 3.72 -7.32
C LYS A 56 -8.22 3.64 -6.14
N ILE A 57 -7.92 4.79 -5.52
CA ILE A 57 -7.25 4.87 -4.21
C ILE A 57 -8.02 5.86 -3.34
N GLU A 58 -8.49 5.41 -2.19
CA GLU A 58 -9.32 6.18 -1.27
C GLU A 58 -8.85 6.05 0.18
N ARG A 59 -8.77 7.17 0.91
CA ARG A 59 -8.35 7.24 2.33
C ARG A 59 -7.10 6.39 2.61
N SER A 60 -6.07 6.58 1.81
CA SER A 60 -4.90 5.69 1.83
C SER A 60 -3.60 6.45 1.75
N ILE A 61 -2.57 5.86 2.31
CA ILE A 61 -1.20 6.37 2.23
C ILE A 61 -0.39 5.43 1.33
N VAL A 62 0.23 5.98 0.30
CA VAL A 62 1.10 5.24 -0.62
C VAL A 62 2.53 5.73 -0.48
N GLY A 63 3.39 4.91 0.09
CA GLY A 63 4.79 5.19 0.35
C GLY A 63 5.66 5.23 -0.92
N ILE A 64 6.92 5.60 -0.72
CA ILE A 64 7.90 5.79 -1.81
C ILE A 64 8.10 4.53 -2.66
N ARG A 65 8.38 4.71 -3.95
CA ARG A 65 8.69 3.63 -4.92
C ARG A 65 7.59 2.56 -5.03
N SER A 66 6.36 2.89 -4.65
CA SER A 66 5.25 1.95 -4.79
C SER A 66 4.92 1.68 -6.26
N ARG A 67 4.59 0.43 -6.56
CA ARG A 67 4.05 -0.01 -7.83
C ARG A 67 2.67 -0.59 -7.61
N ILE A 68 1.67 -0.06 -8.31
CA ILE A 68 0.29 -0.53 -8.19
C ILE A 68 -0.27 -0.78 -9.59
N GLY A 69 -0.69 -2.02 -9.82
CA GLY A 69 -1.15 -2.48 -11.11
C GLY A 69 -2.56 -2.03 -11.51
N GLU A 70 -2.89 -2.27 -12.77
CA GLU A 70 -4.15 -1.87 -13.40
C GLU A 70 -5.38 -2.48 -12.69
N ASN A 71 -6.48 -1.74 -12.70
CA ASN A 71 -7.78 -2.14 -12.14
C ASN A 71 -7.74 -2.52 -10.65
N THR A 72 -6.67 -2.18 -9.94
CA THR A 72 -6.55 -2.40 -8.50
C THR A 72 -7.30 -1.29 -7.74
N GLU A 73 -8.04 -1.68 -6.72
CA GLU A 73 -8.73 -0.77 -5.81
C GLU A 73 -8.12 -0.86 -4.42
N ILE A 74 -7.79 0.29 -3.84
CA ILE A 74 -7.19 0.42 -2.52
C ILE A 74 -8.02 1.39 -1.69
N ALA A 75 -8.47 0.95 -0.52
CA ALA A 75 -9.25 1.76 0.40
C ALA A 75 -8.74 1.61 1.84
N LYS A 76 -8.72 2.70 2.60
CA LYS A 76 -8.33 2.71 4.02
C LYS A 76 -7.09 1.83 4.28
N THR A 77 -6.01 2.06 3.53
CA THR A 77 -4.83 1.18 3.51
C THR A 77 -3.55 1.99 3.55
N ILE A 78 -2.56 1.49 4.27
CA ILE A 78 -1.21 2.03 4.30
C ILE A 78 -0.30 1.10 3.48
N VAL A 79 0.21 1.59 2.35
CA VAL A 79 1.25 0.93 1.56
C VAL A 79 2.57 1.59 1.93
N MET A 80 3.46 0.90 2.63
CA MET A 80 4.70 1.48 3.13
C MET A 80 5.76 1.71 2.04
N GLY A 81 5.53 1.19 0.84
CA GLY A 81 6.40 1.38 -0.31
C GLY A 81 7.60 0.43 -0.34
N ASN A 82 8.62 0.81 -1.10
CA ASN A 82 9.75 -0.07 -1.35
C ASN A 82 11.09 0.63 -1.06
N ASP A 83 12.09 -0.16 -0.70
CA ASP A 83 13.44 0.34 -0.42
C ASP A 83 14.27 0.51 -1.71
N PHE A 84 13.87 -0.13 -2.82
CA PHE A 84 14.54 -0.12 -4.12
C PHE A 84 13.54 -0.18 -5.27
N PHE A 85 14.03 0.01 -6.49
CA PHE A 85 13.30 -0.25 -7.73
C PHE A 85 13.76 -1.59 -8.33
N GLU A 86 12.85 -2.36 -8.89
CA GLU A 86 13.21 -3.45 -9.81
C GLU A 86 13.47 -2.92 -11.21
N THR A 87 14.46 -3.48 -11.89
CA THR A 87 14.64 -3.30 -13.32
C THR A 87 13.52 -4.02 -14.10
N ILE A 88 13.37 -3.70 -15.38
CA ILE A 88 12.40 -4.40 -16.24
C ILE A 88 12.74 -5.91 -16.32
N GLU A 89 14.02 -6.23 -16.40
CA GLU A 89 14.50 -7.62 -16.47
C GLU A 89 14.16 -8.40 -15.20
N GLU A 90 14.41 -7.81 -14.02
CA GLU A 90 14.05 -8.41 -12.73
C GLU A 90 12.53 -8.62 -12.60
N MET A 91 11.75 -7.63 -13.02
CA MET A 91 10.27 -7.75 -13.01
C MET A 91 9.76 -8.86 -13.91
N MET A 92 10.37 -9.02 -15.10
CA MET A 92 9.97 -10.07 -16.06
C MET A 92 10.39 -11.46 -15.60
N ALA A 93 11.49 -11.56 -14.84
CA ALA A 93 11.99 -12.82 -14.29
C ALA A 93 11.29 -13.26 -13.00
N ALA A 94 10.64 -12.34 -12.29
CA ALA A 94 9.99 -12.62 -11.01
C ALA A 94 8.60 -13.27 -11.22
N ASP A 95 8.30 -14.33 -10.47
CA ASP A 95 6.96 -14.92 -10.42
C ASP A 95 5.92 -13.90 -9.93
N VAL A 96 6.27 -13.15 -8.90
CA VAL A 96 5.49 -12.02 -8.38
C VAL A 96 6.40 -10.79 -8.29
N PRO A 97 6.25 -9.80 -9.17
CA PRO A 97 7.03 -8.56 -9.13
C PRO A 97 6.80 -7.76 -7.86
N LEU A 98 7.76 -6.87 -7.56
CA LEU A 98 7.71 -5.98 -6.39
C LEU A 98 6.51 -5.01 -6.50
N GLY A 99 5.76 -4.89 -5.40
CA GLY A 99 4.58 -4.02 -5.31
C GLY A 99 3.27 -4.79 -5.37
N ILE A 100 2.23 -4.16 -5.88
CA ILE A 100 0.86 -4.70 -5.93
C ILE A 100 0.47 -4.95 -7.38
N GLY A 101 0.08 -6.18 -7.69
CA GLY A 101 -0.34 -6.60 -9.01
C GLY A 101 -1.65 -5.95 -9.48
N ARG A 102 -2.10 -6.34 -10.68
CA ARG A 102 -3.36 -5.87 -11.26
C ARG A 102 -4.57 -6.59 -10.67
N GLU A 103 -5.75 -5.95 -10.80
CA GLU A 103 -7.05 -6.55 -10.45
C GLU A 103 -7.14 -6.94 -8.97
N CYS A 104 -6.40 -6.26 -8.09
CA CYS A 104 -6.45 -6.49 -6.66
C CYS A 104 -7.52 -5.63 -5.99
N TYR A 105 -8.03 -6.12 -4.86
CA TYR A 105 -8.85 -5.34 -3.93
C TYR A 105 -8.21 -5.38 -2.55
N ILE A 106 -7.86 -4.21 -2.00
CA ILE A 106 -7.19 -4.11 -0.70
C ILE A 106 -7.91 -3.06 0.14
N GLU A 107 -8.45 -3.48 1.28
CA GLU A 107 -9.17 -2.61 2.20
C GLU A 107 -8.79 -2.90 3.66
N ASN A 108 -8.64 -1.84 4.45
CA ASN A 108 -8.36 -1.91 5.89
C ASN A 108 -7.11 -2.77 6.19
N ALA A 109 -5.99 -2.40 5.55
CA ALA A 109 -4.76 -3.17 5.58
C ALA A 109 -3.50 -2.29 5.72
N ILE A 110 -2.42 -2.92 6.13
CA ILE A 110 -1.05 -2.40 6.04
C ILE A 110 -0.26 -3.33 5.13
N ILE A 111 0.32 -2.78 4.09
CA ILE A 111 1.25 -3.49 3.20
C ILE A 111 2.65 -3.01 3.55
N ASP A 112 3.40 -3.84 4.26
CA ASP A 112 4.74 -3.48 4.72
C ASP A 112 5.74 -3.46 3.55
N LYS A 113 6.95 -2.98 3.81
CA LYS A 113 7.97 -2.71 2.80
C LYS A 113 8.36 -3.92 1.99
N ASN A 114 8.59 -3.69 0.71
CA ASN A 114 9.07 -4.69 -0.24
C ASN A 114 8.14 -5.90 -0.38
N ALA A 115 6.86 -5.76 -0.05
CA ALA A 115 5.89 -6.81 -0.28
C ALA A 115 5.65 -7.02 -1.78
N ARG A 116 5.44 -8.28 -2.16
CA ARG A 116 5.15 -8.73 -3.51
C ARG A 116 3.75 -9.32 -3.52
N ILE A 117 2.79 -8.58 -4.07
CA ILE A 117 1.39 -9.00 -4.13
C ILE A 117 1.05 -9.31 -5.58
N GLY A 118 0.65 -10.54 -5.85
CA GLY A 118 0.30 -11.02 -7.17
C GLY A 118 -0.95 -10.38 -7.76
N LYS A 119 -1.45 -10.96 -8.84
CA LYS A 119 -2.65 -10.50 -9.54
C LYS A 119 -3.92 -11.05 -8.89
N ASN A 120 -5.03 -10.33 -9.01
CA ASN A 120 -6.33 -10.77 -8.54
C ASN A 120 -6.32 -11.20 -7.05
N VAL A 121 -5.56 -10.49 -6.23
CA VAL A 121 -5.48 -10.71 -4.78
C VAL A 121 -6.57 -9.89 -4.09
N TYR A 122 -7.24 -10.52 -3.12
CA TYR A 122 -8.25 -9.89 -2.30
C TYR A 122 -7.81 -9.86 -0.84
N ILE A 123 -7.69 -8.67 -0.27
CA ILE A 123 -7.33 -8.47 1.14
C ILE A 123 -8.34 -7.52 1.76
N ARG A 124 -9.04 -7.97 2.79
CA ARG A 124 -10.00 -7.13 3.48
C ARG A 124 -9.99 -7.34 4.99
N GLY A 125 -9.53 -6.33 5.73
CA GLY A 125 -9.64 -6.30 7.17
C GLY A 125 -11.06 -5.99 7.65
N SER A 126 -11.42 -6.51 8.84
CA SER A 126 -12.68 -6.21 9.53
C SER A 126 -12.51 -6.44 11.02
N ILE A 127 -13.14 -5.60 11.82
CA ILE A 127 -13.15 -5.74 13.29
C ILE A 127 -13.72 -7.10 13.77
N THR A 128 -14.48 -7.78 12.93
CA THR A 128 -15.04 -9.11 13.23
C THR A 128 -14.06 -10.25 13.06
N LEU A 129 -12.88 -9.98 12.44
CA LEU A 129 -11.87 -11.00 12.23
C LEU A 129 -11.09 -11.27 13.51
N PRO A 130 -10.87 -12.55 13.88
CA PRO A 130 -10.01 -12.89 14.99
C PRO A 130 -8.55 -12.57 14.67
N ASP A 131 -7.78 -12.26 15.69
CA ASP A 131 -6.33 -12.13 15.56
C ASP A 131 -5.72 -13.44 15.09
N SER A 132 -4.83 -13.35 14.13
CA SER A 132 -4.14 -14.51 13.56
C SER A 132 -2.76 -14.14 13.05
N GLU A 133 -1.93 -15.14 12.80
CA GLU A 133 -0.59 -14.93 12.27
C GLU A 133 -0.16 -16.10 11.37
N THR A 134 0.43 -15.73 10.24
CA THR A 134 1.05 -16.65 9.28
C THR A 134 2.46 -16.17 8.94
N ASP A 135 3.15 -16.88 8.08
CA ASP A 135 4.49 -16.45 7.62
C ASP A 135 4.44 -15.16 6.81
N THR A 136 3.37 -14.95 6.02
CA THR A 136 3.25 -13.82 5.09
C THR A 136 2.45 -12.64 5.63
N HIS A 137 1.52 -12.87 6.55
CA HIS A 137 0.65 -11.82 7.08
C HIS A 137 0.18 -12.11 8.51
N CYS A 138 -0.34 -11.10 9.16
CA CYS A 138 -1.09 -11.26 10.40
C CYS A 138 -2.35 -10.41 10.39
N ILE A 139 -3.30 -10.72 11.26
CA ILE A 139 -4.48 -9.90 11.54
C ILE A 139 -4.38 -9.46 13.00
N ARG A 140 -4.50 -8.16 13.25
CA ARG A 140 -4.51 -7.55 14.57
C ARG A 140 -5.57 -6.46 14.63
N ASP A 141 -6.44 -6.52 15.60
CA ASP A 141 -7.54 -5.56 15.77
C ASP A 141 -8.36 -5.35 14.47
N GLY A 142 -8.55 -6.41 13.70
CA GLY A 142 -9.27 -6.39 12.43
C GLY A 142 -8.50 -5.81 11.25
N ILE A 143 -7.24 -5.40 11.41
CA ILE A 143 -6.38 -4.90 10.33
C ILE A 143 -5.52 -6.04 9.80
N VAL A 144 -5.52 -6.23 8.48
CA VAL A 144 -4.61 -7.19 7.84
C VAL A 144 -3.26 -6.53 7.62
N VAL A 145 -2.20 -7.13 8.12
CA VAL A 145 -0.83 -6.66 7.92
C VAL A 145 -0.06 -7.67 7.07
N VAL A 146 0.25 -7.31 5.84
CA VAL A 146 1.17 -8.07 4.99
C VAL A 146 2.59 -7.75 5.42
N LYS A 147 3.35 -8.77 5.80
CA LYS A 147 4.68 -8.61 6.39
C LYS A 147 5.72 -8.12 5.37
N LYS A 148 6.77 -7.48 5.86
CA LYS A 148 7.90 -7.04 5.05
C LYS A 148 8.51 -8.20 4.25
N ASN A 149 8.80 -7.94 2.97
CA ASN A 149 9.32 -8.91 2.00
C ASN A 149 8.40 -10.13 1.74
N ALA A 150 7.16 -10.12 2.23
CA ALA A 150 6.23 -11.21 1.98
C ALA A 150 5.86 -11.32 0.50
N VAL A 151 5.64 -12.54 0.05
CA VAL A 151 5.14 -12.84 -1.29
C VAL A 151 3.73 -13.42 -1.16
N ILE A 152 2.76 -12.74 -1.74
CA ILE A 152 1.36 -13.16 -1.80
C ILE A 152 1.08 -13.62 -3.24
N ALA A 153 0.79 -14.89 -3.42
CA ALA A 153 0.56 -15.48 -4.73
C ALA A 153 -0.71 -14.92 -5.41
N ASP A 154 -0.75 -15.03 -6.74
CA ASP A 154 -1.93 -14.66 -7.55
C ASP A 154 -3.20 -15.31 -6.99
N GLY A 155 -4.30 -14.58 -6.98
CA GLY A 155 -5.61 -15.07 -6.57
C GLY A 155 -5.79 -15.33 -5.07
N THR A 156 -4.80 -15.02 -4.24
CA THR A 156 -4.89 -15.19 -2.79
C THR A 156 -6.00 -14.32 -2.19
N ARG A 157 -6.74 -14.86 -1.24
CA ARG A 157 -7.78 -14.15 -0.51
C ARG A 157 -7.47 -14.16 0.99
N ILE A 158 -7.50 -12.99 1.62
CA ILE A 158 -7.17 -12.81 3.04
C ILE A 158 -8.23 -11.94 3.69
N GLY A 159 -8.76 -12.38 4.83
CA GLY A 159 -9.64 -11.59 5.67
C GLY A 159 -11.12 -11.80 5.39
N LEU A 160 -11.92 -10.74 5.50
CA LEU A 160 -13.38 -10.83 5.40
C LEU A 160 -13.82 -11.14 3.96
N GLY A 161 -14.59 -12.22 3.80
CA GLY A 161 -15.04 -12.69 2.49
C GLY A 161 -14.00 -13.46 1.69
N ALA A 162 -12.94 -13.89 2.38
CA ALA A 162 -11.90 -14.73 1.81
C ALA A 162 -12.36 -16.19 1.58
#